data_96a28a091e0a2e3c2eb0611009025f8c
#
_entry.id   96a28a091e0a2e3c2eb0611009025f8c
#
_cell.length_a   1.000
_cell.length_b   1.000
_cell.length_c   1.000
_cell.angle_alpha   90.00
_cell.angle_beta   90.00
_cell.angle_gamma   90.00
#
_symmetry.space_group_name_H-M   'P 1'
#
loop_
_entity.id
_entity.type
_entity.pdbx_description
1 polymer ?
#
loop_
_entity_poly.entity_id
_entity_poly.type
_entity_poly.pdbx_seq_one_letter_code
_entity_poly.pdbx_strand_id
1 'polypeptide(L)'
;DVYKRQLPLRNAMMAAGQQSHALEDFKRFHKSKNYRRIFDNQHEFAVLVKDDPELQKQFVEDLGKMAVIERALGAARQREAMQDVYGAWEELQQLRSKDQELFINDQELNARYLDLTTKASTLVNLLNDAEKCRNEGEVGSALGKYMEAKRLYLYSRFAKEGIESLLDEIFR
;
A
#
# COMPACT_ATOMS: atom_id res chain seq x y z
N ASP A 1 10.97 -57.25 -8.88
CA ASP A 1 11.86 -56.25 -8.23
C ASP A 1 12.21 -55.03 -9.11
N VAL A 2 11.86 -55.02 -10.37
CA VAL A 2 12.03 -53.88 -11.28
C VAL A 2 11.15 -52.68 -10.85
N TYR A 3 9.95 -52.91 -10.38
CA TYR A 3 9.04 -51.87 -9.90
C TYR A 3 9.55 -51.11 -8.67
N LYS A 4 10.24 -51.74 -7.74
CA LYS A 4 10.78 -51.12 -6.55
C LYS A 4 11.95 -50.16 -6.85
N ARG A 5 12.66 -50.34 -7.95
CA ARG A 5 13.75 -49.45 -8.41
C ARG A 5 13.24 -48.30 -9.27
N GLN A 6 12.09 -48.45 -9.92
CA GLN A 6 11.53 -47.41 -10.78
C GLN A 6 10.81 -46.32 -9.98
N LEU A 7 10.23 -46.61 -8.82
CA LEU A 7 9.50 -45.67 -7.99
C LEU A 7 10.35 -44.48 -7.50
N PRO A 8 11.55 -44.70 -6.94
CA PRO A 8 12.45 -43.61 -6.54
C PRO A 8 12.89 -42.73 -7.70
N LEU A 9 13.20 -43.35 -8.87
CA LEU A 9 13.62 -42.62 -10.06
C LEU A 9 12.46 -41.73 -10.61
N ARG A 10 11.24 -42.27 -10.66
CA ARG A 10 10.05 -41.53 -11.07
C ARG A 10 9.76 -40.35 -10.13
N ASN A 11 9.86 -40.59 -8.82
CA ASN A 11 9.66 -39.50 -7.83
C ASN A 11 10.77 -38.43 -7.95
N ALA A 12 12.01 -38.79 -8.20
CA ALA A 12 13.10 -37.86 -8.43
C ALA A 12 12.89 -37.02 -9.72
N MET A 13 12.43 -37.66 -10.80
CA MET A 13 12.09 -36.96 -12.05
C MET A 13 10.91 -36.00 -11.89
N MET A 14 9.87 -36.38 -11.14
CA MET A 14 8.74 -35.50 -10.84
C MET A 14 9.16 -34.32 -9.97
N ALA A 15 9.99 -34.53 -8.94
CA ALA A 15 10.52 -33.46 -8.11
C ALA A 15 11.42 -32.51 -8.91
N ALA A 16 12.28 -33.00 -9.78
CA ALA A 16 13.11 -32.19 -10.66
C ALA A 16 12.26 -31.36 -11.64
N GLY A 17 11.19 -31.94 -12.19
CA GLY A 17 10.23 -31.22 -13.03
C GLY A 17 9.51 -30.09 -12.29
N GLN A 18 9.06 -30.32 -11.06
CA GLN A 18 8.43 -29.30 -10.22
C GLN A 18 9.40 -28.16 -9.86
N GLN A 19 10.66 -28.48 -9.54
CA GLN A 19 11.68 -27.47 -9.27
C GLN A 19 11.98 -26.61 -10.51
N SER A 20 12.00 -27.21 -11.70
CA SER A 20 12.19 -26.46 -12.95
C SER A 20 11.05 -25.48 -13.20
N HIS A 21 9.79 -25.87 -13.01
CA HIS A 21 8.64 -25.00 -13.15
C HIS A 21 8.63 -23.86 -12.13
N ALA A 22 8.94 -24.15 -10.87
CA ALA A 22 9.02 -23.13 -9.83
C ALA A 22 10.12 -22.10 -10.09
N LEU A 23 11.26 -22.53 -10.65
CA LEU A 23 12.32 -21.60 -11.06
C LEU A 23 11.91 -20.71 -12.24
N GLU A 24 11.19 -21.25 -13.21
CA GLU A 24 10.60 -20.48 -14.32
C GLU A 24 9.59 -19.48 -13.80
N ASP A 25 8.74 -19.86 -12.85
CA ASP A 25 7.77 -18.97 -12.20
C ASP A 25 8.48 -17.84 -11.46
N PHE A 26 9.53 -18.10 -10.70
CA PHE A 26 10.33 -17.07 -10.06
C PHE A 26 10.88 -16.07 -11.09
N LYS A 27 11.54 -16.54 -12.15
CA LYS A 27 12.08 -15.67 -13.21
C LYS A 27 11.00 -14.85 -13.91
N ARG A 28 9.82 -15.42 -14.12
CA ARG A 28 8.66 -14.73 -14.68
C ARG A 28 8.16 -13.63 -13.76
N PHE A 29 8.00 -13.91 -12.46
CA PHE A 29 7.55 -12.93 -11.47
C PHE A 29 8.57 -11.82 -11.26
N HIS A 30 9.86 -12.14 -11.21
CA HIS A 30 10.94 -11.16 -11.16
C HIS A 30 10.89 -10.21 -12.37
N LYS A 31 10.83 -10.77 -13.59
CA LYS A 31 10.74 -9.99 -14.84
C LYS A 31 9.50 -9.10 -14.90
N SER A 32 8.38 -9.58 -14.40
CA SER A 32 7.11 -8.82 -14.34
C SER A 32 6.99 -7.94 -13.11
N LYS A 33 8.01 -7.89 -12.24
CA LYS A 33 8.03 -7.13 -10.98
C LYS A 33 6.83 -7.43 -10.07
N ASN A 34 6.38 -8.70 -10.11
CA ASN A 34 5.29 -9.17 -9.26
C ASN A 34 5.83 -9.62 -7.90
N TYR A 35 6.25 -8.63 -7.10
CA TYR A 35 6.91 -8.85 -5.81
C TYR A 35 6.03 -9.60 -4.81
N ARG A 36 4.71 -9.40 -4.87
CA ARG A 36 3.74 -10.08 -4.00
C ARG A 36 3.74 -11.59 -4.26
N ARG A 37 3.73 -12.02 -5.52
CA ARG A 37 3.82 -13.44 -5.85
C ARG A 37 5.15 -14.08 -5.42
N ILE A 38 6.23 -13.32 -5.48
CA ILE A 38 7.53 -13.79 -4.97
C ILE A 38 7.49 -13.94 -3.46
N PHE A 39 6.90 -12.97 -2.76
CA PHE A 39 6.73 -13.01 -1.30
C PHE A 39 5.81 -14.16 -0.85
N ASP A 40 4.67 -14.36 -1.52
CA ASP A 40 3.73 -15.43 -1.20
C ASP A 40 4.37 -16.82 -1.32
N ASN A 41 5.36 -16.99 -2.21
CA ASN A 41 6.07 -18.24 -2.46
C ASN A 41 7.53 -18.22 -1.94
N GLN A 42 7.85 -17.31 -1.02
CA GLN A 42 9.23 -17.04 -0.58
C GLN A 42 9.95 -18.28 -0.03
N HIS A 43 9.24 -19.17 0.66
CA HIS A 43 9.85 -20.38 1.22
C HIS A 43 10.32 -21.36 0.12
N GLU A 44 9.53 -21.52 -0.93
CA GLU A 44 9.88 -22.35 -2.06
C GLU A 44 11.04 -21.74 -2.86
N PHE A 45 10.93 -20.46 -3.19
CA PHE A 45 11.95 -19.77 -3.98
C PHE A 45 13.28 -19.64 -3.25
N ALA A 46 13.30 -19.44 -1.92
CA ALA A 46 14.51 -19.40 -1.13
C ALA A 46 15.36 -20.69 -1.28
N VAL A 47 14.70 -21.85 -1.36
CA VAL A 47 15.37 -23.14 -1.56
C VAL A 47 15.93 -23.26 -2.98
N LEU A 48 15.20 -22.76 -3.97
CA LEU A 48 15.57 -22.86 -5.39
C LEU A 48 16.75 -21.97 -5.77
N VAL A 49 16.84 -20.77 -5.17
CA VAL A 49 17.86 -19.78 -5.52
C VAL A 49 19.15 -19.89 -4.70
N LYS A 50 19.18 -20.75 -3.66
CA LYS A 50 20.26 -20.82 -2.67
C LYS A 50 21.65 -21.08 -3.27
N ASP A 51 21.72 -21.84 -4.37
CA ASP A 51 22.97 -22.27 -4.98
C ASP A 51 23.38 -21.38 -6.19
N ASP A 52 22.57 -20.35 -6.51
CA ASP A 52 22.85 -19.39 -7.58
C ASP A 52 22.93 -17.97 -6.99
N PRO A 53 24.14 -17.38 -6.85
CA PRO A 53 24.33 -16.08 -6.24
C PRO A 53 23.58 -14.94 -6.93
N GLU A 54 23.40 -14.99 -8.26
CA GLU A 54 22.70 -13.95 -9.01
C GLU A 54 21.18 -14.02 -8.75
N LEU A 55 20.61 -15.22 -8.80
CA LEU A 55 19.18 -15.42 -8.47
C LEU A 55 18.90 -15.09 -6.99
N GLN A 56 19.84 -15.43 -6.10
CA GLN A 56 19.71 -15.08 -4.69
C GLN A 56 19.69 -13.56 -4.47
N LYS A 57 20.55 -12.82 -5.16
CA LYS A 57 20.56 -11.35 -5.13
C LYS A 57 19.24 -10.78 -5.61
N GLN A 58 18.74 -11.23 -6.77
CA GLN A 58 17.44 -10.81 -7.32
C GLN A 58 16.30 -11.10 -6.34
N PHE A 59 16.28 -12.28 -5.74
CA PHE A 59 15.27 -12.67 -4.75
C PHE A 59 15.26 -11.74 -3.53
N VAL A 60 16.44 -11.42 -2.99
CA VAL A 60 16.57 -10.50 -1.84
C VAL A 60 16.13 -9.09 -2.21
N GLU A 61 16.45 -8.61 -3.40
CA GLU A 61 16.01 -7.31 -3.91
C GLU A 61 14.48 -7.25 -4.04
N ASP A 62 13.85 -8.30 -4.58
CA ASP A 62 12.40 -8.41 -4.75
C ASP A 62 11.68 -8.45 -3.39
N LEU A 63 12.20 -9.21 -2.42
CA LEU A 63 11.69 -9.21 -1.05
C LEU A 63 11.83 -7.83 -0.38
N GLY A 64 12.93 -7.12 -0.67
CA GLY A 64 13.14 -5.75 -0.22
C GLY A 64 12.07 -4.79 -0.76
N LYS A 65 11.69 -4.92 -2.04
CA LYS A 65 10.59 -4.15 -2.64
C LYS A 65 9.25 -4.47 -1.97
N MET A 66 8.96 -5.76 -1.73
CA MET A 66 7.74 -6.16 -1.03
C MET A 66 7.70 -5.62 0.41
N ALA A 67 8.81 -5.62 1.12
CA ALA A 67 8.89 -5.05 2.47
C ALA A 67 8.58 -3.54 2.48
N VAL A 68 8.96 -2.79 1.44
CA VAL A 68 8.60 -1.38 1.28
C VAL A 68 7.08 -1.23 1.10
N ILE A 69 6.46 -2.06 0.25
CA ILE A 69 5.01 -2.07 0.03
C ILE A 69 4.26 -2.35 1.35
N GLU A 70 4.62 -3.43 2.04
CA GLU A 70 3.96 -3.83 3.30
C GLU A 70 4.12 -2.77 4.41
N ARG A 71 5.27 -2.12 4.49
CA ARG A 71 5.50 -1.01 5.43
C ARG A 71 4.57 0.16 5.14
N ALA A 72 4.45 0.56 3.89
CA ALA A 72 3.58 1.67 3.50
C ALA A 72 2.09 1.34 3.73
N LEU A 73 1.66 0.12 3.36
CA LEU A 73 0.30 -0.35 3.63
C LEU A 73 0.03 -0.44 5.14
N GLY A 74 0.99 -0.91 5.93
CA GLY A 74 0.90 -0.97 7.39
C GLY A 74 0.76 0.41 8.02
N ALA A 75 1.58 1.38 7.59
CA ALA A 75 1.51 2.77 8.05
C ALA A 75 0.15 3.40 7.68
N ALA A 76 -0.34 3.21 6.45
CA ALA A 76 -1.63 3.71 6.02
C ALA A 76 -2.78 3.08 6.85
N ARG A 77 -2.77 1.76 7.08
CA ARG A 77 -3.77 1.07 7.93
C ARG A 77 -3.76 1.60 9.37
N GLN A 78 -2.57 1.87 9.93
CA GLN A 78 -2.45 2.45 11.27
C GLN A 78 -3.05 3.85 11.33
N ARG A 79 -2.79 4.71 10.34
CA ARG A 79 -3.40 6.05 10.23
C ARG A 79 -4.92 5.96 10.12
N GLU A 80 -5.46 5.07 9.31
CA GLU A 80 -6.90 4.88 9.20
C GLU A 80 -7.54 4.38 10.49
N ALA A 81 -6.89 3.48 11.22
CA ALA A 81 -7.35 3.04 12.54
C ALA A 81 -7.43 4.20 13.55
N MET A 82 -6.61 5.24 13.36
CA MET A 82 -6.65 6.50 14.10
C MET A 82 -7.61 7.52 13.47
N GLN A 83 -8.37 7.14 12.44
CA GLN A 83 -9.26 8.01 11.65
C GLN A 83 -8.55 9.20 10.97
N ASP A 84 -7.25 9.10 10.77
CA ASP A 84 -6.41 10.04 10.04
C ASP A 84 -6.34 9.62 8.55
N VAL A 85 -7.44 9.78 7.83
CA VAL A 85 -7.55 9.38 6.41
C VAL A 85 -6.58 10.15 5.52
N TYR A 86 -6.39 11.45 5.78
CA TYR A 86 -5.46 12.27 5.02
C TYR A 86 -4.01 11.81 5.24
N GLY A 87 -3.61 11.57 6.49
CA GLY A 87 -2.29 11.02 6.79
C GLY A 87 -2.07 9.63 6.17
N ALA A 88 -3.09 8.77 6.14
CA ALA A 88 -3.02 7.48 5.46
C ALA A 88 -2.78 7.64 3.95
N TRP A 89 -3.47 8.58 3.30
CA TRP A 89 -3.24 8.92 1.90
C TRP A 89 -1.84 9.49 1.67
N GLU A 90 -1.36 10.38 2.54
CA GLU A 90 -0.01 10.96 2.47
C GLU A 90 1.08 9.89 2.46
N GLU A 91 0.98 8.86 3.32
CA GLU A 91 1.94 7.74 3.37
C GLU A 91 2.07 7.04 2.01
N LEU A 92 0.94 6.74 1.37
CA LEU A 92 0.96 6.10 0.05
C LEU A 92 1.36 7.07 -1.06
N GLN A 93 0.98 8.34 -0.97
CA GLN A 93 1.37 9.36 -1.93
C GLN A 93 2.88 9.61 -1.93
N GLN A 94 3.52 9.61 -0.76
CA GLN A 94 4.98 9.72 -0.64
C GLN A 94 5.69 8.51 -1.27
N LEU A 95 5.18 7.30 -1.09
CA LEU A 95 5.74 6.12 -1.76
C LEU A 95 5.56 6.23 -3.28
N ARG A 96 4.37 6.62 -3.75
CA ARG A 96 4.08 6.74 -5.18
C ARG A 96 4.96 7.77 -5.87
N SER A 97 5.26 8.89 -5.20
CA SER A 97 6.16 9.91 -5.75
C SER A 97 7.61 9.43 -5.90
N LYS A 98 8.02 8.45 -5.09
CA LYS A 98 9.37 7.85 -5.13
C LYS A 98 9.47 6.69 -6.11
N ASP A 99 8.44 5.84 -6.18
CA ASP A 99 8.42 4.63 -6.99
C ASP A 99 7.00 4.32 -7.48
N GLN A 100 6.61 4.98 -8.57
CA GLN A 100 5.29 4.79 -9.18
C GLN A 100 5.08 3.37 -9.72
N GLU A 101 6.15 2.69 -10.08
CA GLU A 101 6.10 1.36 -10.69
C GLU A 101 5.54 0.30 -9.73
N LEU A 102 5.77 0.46 -8.43
CA LEU A 102 5.18 -0.42 -7.40
C LEU A 102 3.66 -0.42 -7.48
N PHE A 103 3.02 0.72 -7.74
CA PHE A 103 1.56 0.85 -7.83
C PHE A 103 0.99 0.25 -9.11
N ILE A 104 1.78 0.19 -10.19
CA ILE A 104 1.37 -0.45 -11.44
C ILE A 104 1.36 -1.97 -11.28
N ASN A 105 2.32 -2.51 -10.56
CA ASN A 105 2.55 -3.95 -10.47
C ASN A 105 1.89 -4.63 -9.26
N ASP A 106 1.47 -3.87 -8.23
CA ASP A 106 0.78 -4.38 -7.05
C ASP A 106 -0.67 -3.85 -7.01
N GLN A 107 -1.62 -4.75 -7.26
CA GLN A 107 -3.05 -4.41 -7.32
C GLN A 107 -3.60 -3.97 -5.96
N GLU A 108 -3.17 -4.59 -4.85
CA GLU A 108 -3.63 -4.24 -3.51
C GLU A 108 -3.17 -2.83 -3.13
N LEU A 109 -1.89 -2.53 -3.37
CA LEU A 109 -1.33 -1.20 -3.13
C LEU A 109 -2.06 -0.13 -3.95
N ASN A 110 -2.29 -0.39 -5.24
CA ASN A 110 -2.98 0.54 -6.12
C ASN A 110 -4.45 0.74 -5.71
N ALA A 111 -5.17 -0.35 -5.42
CA ALA A 111 -6.56 -0.27 -4.99
C ALA A 111 -6.69 0.53 -3.68
N ARG A 112 -5.78 0.31 -2.74
CA ARG A 112 -5.75 1.05 -1.48
C ARG A 112 -5.47 2.53 -1.69
N TYR A 113 -4.51 2.85 -2.53
CA TYR A 113 -4.21 4.24 -2.88
C TYR A 113 -5.41 4.96 -3.50
N LEU A 114 -6.14 4.32 -4.43
CA LEU A 114 -7.31 4.90 -5.07
C LEU A 114 -8.47 5.14 -4.07
N ASP A 115 -8.73 4.18 -3.19
CA ASP A 115 -9.73 4.32 -2.11
C ASP A 115 -9.41 5.51 -1.21
N LEU A 116 -8.17 5.61 -0.73
CA LEU A 116 -7.71 6.72 0.12
C LEU A 116 -7.71 8.05 -0.64
N THR A 117 -7.38 8.07 -1.92
CA THR A 117 -7.46 9.29 -2.76
C THR A 117 -8.88 9.82 -2.82
N THR A 118 -9.87 8.94 -3.00
CA THR A 118 -11.29 9.31 -3.02
C THR A 118 -11.72 9.91 -1.67
N LYS A 119 -11.36 9.26 -0.56
CA LYS A 119 -11.67 9.71 0.80
C LYS A 119 -10.98 11.04 1.13
N ALA A 120 -9.70 11.17 0.79
CA ALA A 120 -8.93 12.39 1.02
C ALA A 120 -9.46 13.57 0.17
N SER A 121 -9.88 13.33 -1.06
CA SER A 121 -10.51 14.37 -1.91
C SER A 121 -11.79 14.90 -1.30
N THR A 122 -12.63 14.05 -0.71
CA THR A 122 -13.86 14.49 -0.01
C THR A 122 -13.51 15.42 1.16
N LEU A 123 -12.52 15.08 1.97
CA LEU A 123 -12.05 15.95 3.06
C LEU A 123 -11.53 17.28 2.53
N VAL A 124 -10.66 17.25 1.52
CA VAL A 124 -10.07 18.46 0.93
C VAL A 124 -11.15 19.37 0.36
N ASN A 125 -12.17 18.83 -0.31
CA ASN A 125 -13.27 19.62 -0.84
C ASN A 125 -14.07 20.30 0.27
N LEU A 126 -14.39 19.59 1.37
CA LEU A 126 -15.07 20.19 2.52
C LEU A 126 -14.26 21.32 3.15
N LEU A 127 -12.94 21.14 3.28
CA LEU A 127 -12.06 22.17 3.83
C LEU A 127 -11.95 23.40 2.92
N ASN A 128 -11.85 23.19 1.61
CA ASN A 128 -11.84 24.29 0.63
C ASN A 128 -13.15 25.06 0.62
N ASP A 129 -14.29 24.36 0.70
CA ASP A 129 -15.60 25.00 0.80
C ASP A 129 -15.74 25.80 2.09
N ALA A 130 -15.22 25.29 3.21
CA ALA A 130 -15.20 26.01 4.48
C ALA A 130 -14.37 27.30 4.39
N GLU A 131 -13.15 27.23 3.84
CA GLU A 131 -12.30 28.42 3.63
C GLU A 131 -12.94 29.44 2.68
N LYS A 132 -13.62 28.98 1.64
CA LYS A 132 -14.35 29.87 0.73
C LYS A 132 -15.44 30.62 1.48
N CYS A 133 -16.30 29.91 2.24
CA CYS A 133 -17.35 30.54 3.05
C CYS A 133 -16.78 31.56 4.06
N ARG A 134 -15.63 31.21 4.67
CA ARG A 134 -14.92 32.10 5.60
C ARG A 134 -14.49 33.40 4.92
N ASN A 135 -13.87 33.31 3.75
CA ASN A 135 -13.41 34.46 2.97
C ASN A 135 -14.56 35.36 2.46
N GLU A 136 -15.74 34.76 2.26
CA GLU A 136 -16.98 35.46 1.89
C GLU A 136 -17.70 36.08 3.11
N GLY A 137 -17.15 35.88 4.32
CA GLY A 137 -17.75 36.40 5.57
C GLY A 137 -18.90 35.56 6.11
N GLU A 138 -19.16 34.39 5.49
CA GLU A 138 -20.20 33.44 5.90
C GLU A 138 -19.73 32.53 7.05
N VAL A 139 -19.46 33.12 8.21
CA VAL A 139 -18.85 32.42 9.35
C VAL A 139 -19.64 31.19 9.79
N GLY A 140 -20.97 31.25 9.81
CA GLY A 140 -21.84 30.14 10.16
C GLY A 140 -21.75 28.97 9.19
N SER A 141 -21.72 29.26 7.88
CA SER A 141 -21.55 28.27 6.81
C SER A 141 -20.17 27.63 6.89
N ALA A 142 -19.12 28.43 7.10
CA ALA A 142 -17.75 27.94 7.26
C ALA A 142 -17.62 26.98 8.45
N LEU A 143 -18.15 27.36 9.62
CA LEU A 143 -18.16 26.53 10.81
C LEU A 143 -18.90 25.20 10.57
N GLY A 144 -20.06 25.25 9.92
CA GLY A 144 -20.82 24.05 9.55
C GLY A 144 -20.02 23.09 8.69
N LYS A 145 -19.29 23.59 7.69
CA LYS A 145 -18.41 22.78 6.81
C LYS A 145 -17.23 22.15 7.56
N TYR A 146 -16.56 22.92 8.42
CA TYR A 146 -15.49 22.36 9.26
C TYR A 146 -16.00 21.28 10.23
N MET A 147 -17.19 21.49 10.81
CA MET A 147 -17.82 20.50 11.69
C MET A 147 -18.22 19.24 10.92
N GLU A 148 -18.71 19.38 9.68
CA GLU A 148 -19.00 18.25 8.80
C GLU A 148 -17.71 17.46 8.48
N ALA A 149 -16.63 18.15 8.10
CA ALA A 149 -15.33 17.54 7.88
C ALA A 149 -14.83 16.80 9.12
N LYS A 150 -14.95 17.38 10.31
CA LYS A 150 -14.57 16.76 11.58
C LYS A 150 -15.46 15.56 11.95
N ARG A 151 -16.76 15.60 11.61
CA ARG A 151 -17.66 14.46 11.86
C ARG A 151 -17.32 13.26 11.00
N LEU A 152 -16.94 13.48 9.73
CA LEU A 152 -16.54 12.42 8.81
C LEU A 152 -15.12 11.92 9.07
N TYR A 153 -14.24 12.80 9.53
CA TYR A 153 -12.81 12.55 9.75
C TYR A 153 -12.39 13.09 11.13
N LEU A 154 -12.73 12.36 12.17
CA LEU A 154 -12.69 12.80 13.58
C LEU A 154 -11.32 13.40 13.99
N TYR A 155 -10.21 12.85 13.45
CA TYR A 155 -8.85 13.29 13.77
C TYR A 155 -8.24 14.20 12.70
N SER A 156 -9.05 14.80 11.83
CA SER A 156 -8.55 15.80 10.90
C SER A 156 -8.02 17.01 11.66
N ARG A 157 -6.69 17.21 11.63
CA ARG A 157 -6.03 18.39 12.18
C ARG A 157 -6.53 19.68 11.53
N PHE A 158 -6.73 19.67 10.21
CA PHE A 158 -7.17 20.84 9.44
C PHE A 158 -8.58 21.28 9.81
N ALA A 159 -9.52 20.34 9.98
CA ALA A 159 -10.87 20.68 10.44
C ALA A 159 -10.86 21.22 11.87
N LYS A 160 -10.02 20.67 12.76
CA LYS A 160 -9.83 21.16 14.12
C LYS A 160 -9.29 22.59 14.13
N GLU A 161 -8.19 22.84 13.42
CA GLU A 161 -7.56 24.16 13.33
C GLU A 161 -8.51 25.22 12.74
N GLY A 162 -9.29 24.84 11.70
CA GLY A 162 -10.30 25.73 11.11
C GLY A 162 -11.39 26.11 12.10
N ILE A 163 -11.90 25.15 12.89
CA ILE A 163 -12.90 25.43 13.94
C ILE A 163 -12.32 26.36 15.02
N GLU A 164 -11.15 26.05 15.54
CA GLU A 164 -10.48 26.86 16.59
C GLU A 164 -10.22 28.28 16.12
N SER A 165 -9.71 28.46 14.90
CA SER A 165 -9.47 29.78 14.32
C SER A 165 -10.74 30.61 14.13
N LEU A 166 -11.85 29.99 13.68
CA LEU A 166 -13.13 30.67 13.56
C LEU A 166 -13.72 31.07 14.90
N LEU A 167 -13.64 30.21 15.90
CA LEU A 167 -14.10 30.52 17.25
C LEU A 167 -13.33 31.72 17.83
N ASP A 168 -12.02 31.76 17.64
CA ASP A 168 -11.18 32.88 18.04
C ASP A 168 -11.58 34.19 17.35
N GLU A 169 -11.99 34.14 16.08
CA GLU A 169 -12.52 35.34 15.36
C GLU A 169 -13.86 35.78 15.87
N ILE A 170 -14.76 34.86 16.24
CA ILE A 170 -16.10 35.18 16.76
C ILE A 170 -16.02 35.80 18.16
N PHE A 171 -15.10 35.35 18.99
CA PHE A 171 -15.01 35.78 20.40
C PHE A 171 -14.00 36.89 20.67
N ARG A 172 -13.34 37.42 19.63
CA ARG A 172 -12.56 38.67 19.70
C ARG A 172 -13.42 39.90 19.47
#